data_1de39f1425e69d13ea457a922980c259
#
_entry.id   1de39f1425e69d13ea457a922980c259
#
_cell.length_a   1.000
_cell.length_b   1.000
_cell.length_c   1.000
_cell.angle_alpha   90.00
_cell.angle_beta   90.00
_cell.angle_gamma   90.00
#
_symmetry.space_group_name_H-M   'P 1'
#
loop_
_entity.id
_entity.type
_entity.pdbx_description
1 polymer ?
#
loop_
_entity_poly.entity_id
_entity_poly.type
_entity_poly.pdbx_seq_one_letter_code
_entity_poly.pdbx_strand_id
1 'polypeptide(L)'
;MKWAICYLLLLCALPLAAKTPEPSPESRPVPIRLHLVGDSTMSVKANPAYPERGWGELLPAFMLPQLTIINHAANGRSTRRFVNEGRWQLLLSELSAGDYVLIQFGHNDQKIADPTRYAAPESDYPAFLRQFVADIRAQNAIPLLASSICRRNFNSDGVLIRDLTAYAEATAQVAIELAVSFFNLQQQSCDFIENAGLAGSQPYFIQIPADLYRKFPDGSTDNTHLTLQGAAKIAQFFVRELKRQQHPLAGYVYRELL
;
A
#
# COMPACT_ATOMS: atom_id res chain seq x y z
N MET A 1 82.59 50.23 -5.67
CA MET A 1 81.41 49.86 -6.47
C MET A 1 80.69 48.81 -5.72
N LYS A 2 79.57 49.18 -5.07
CA LYS A 2 78.73 48.18 -4.32
C LYS A 2 77.41 48.05 -5.05
N TRP A 3 77.10 46.86 -5.50
CA TRP A 3 75.82 46.52 -6.19
C TRP A 3 74.81 46.08 -5.08
N ALA A 4 73.71 46.83 -4.99
CA ALA A 4 72.56 46.39 -4.15
C ALA A 4 71.58 45.62 -4.98
N ILE A 5 71.32 44.35 -4.56
CA ILE A 5 70.32 43.49 -5.14
C ILE A 5 68.97 43.68 -4.40
N CYS A 6 68.03 44.22 -5.15
CA CYS A 6 66.65 44.44 -4.64
C CYS A 6 65.85 43.12 -4.89
N TYR A 7 65.46 42.42 -3.80
CA TYR A 7 64.53 41.26 -3.91
C TYR A 7 63.09 41.77 -3.93
N LEU A 8 62.42 41.57 -5.06
CA LEU A 8 61.00 41.84 -5.21
C LEU A 8 60.21 40.64 -4.71
N LEU A 9 59.58 40.72 -3.54
CA LEU A 9 58.68 39.71 -3.03
C LEU A 9 57.30 39.82 -3.72
N LEU A 10 57.01 38.84 -4.62
CA LEU A 10 55.71 38.72 -5.27
C LEU A 10 54.76 37.99 -4.27
N LEU A 11 53.85 38.73 -3.62
CA LEU A 11 52.75 38.14 -2.85
C LEU A 11 51.67 37.61 -3.81
N CYS A 12 51.63 36.32 -4.01
CA CYS A 12 50.50 35.64 -4.65
C CYS A 12 49.30 35.62 -3.68
N ALA A 13 48.33 36.50 -3.90
CA ALA A 13 47.03 36.44 -3.24
C ALA A 13 46.21 35.25 -3.85
N LEU A 14 46.06 34.18 -3.09
CA LEU A 14 45.12 33.09 -3.45
C LEU A 14 43.68 33.62 -3.32
N PRO A 15 42.80 33.38 -4.30
CA PRO A 15 41.41 33.77 -4.19
C PRO A 15 40.73 32.91 -3.10
N LEU A 16 40.14 33.56 -2.11
CA LEU A 16 39.27 32.91 -1.11
C LEU A 16 38.05 32.35 -1.85
N ALA A 17 37.97 31.05 -1.98
CA ALA A 17 36.79 30.40 -2.54
C ALA A 17 35.56 30.73 -1.66
N ALA A 18 34.66 31.53 -2.18
CA ALA A 18 33.39 31.80 -1.52
C ALA A 18 32.63 30.47 -1.35
N LYS A 19 32.40 30.06 -0.08
CA LYS A 19 31.50 28.94 0.22
C LYS A 19 30.12 29.26 -0.33
N THR A 20 29.64 28.47 -1.27
CA THR A 20 28.23 28.53 -1.68
C THR A 20 27.37 28.37 -0.43
N PRO A 21 26.38 29.22 -0.20
CA PRO A 21 25.50 29.10 0.95
C PRO A 21 24.78 27.73 0.89
N GLU A 22 24.80 26.98 2.00
CA GLU A 22 23.97 25.81 2.12
C GLU A 22 22.49 26.21 1.93
N PRO A 23 21.68 25.43 1.19
CA PRO A 23 20.27 25.73 1.02
C PRO A 23 19.61 25.81 2.40
N SER A 24 18.77 26.83 2.60
CA SER A 24 18.04 27.02 3.86
C SER A 24 17.20 25.79 4.20
N PRO A 25 16.92 25.48 5.49
CA PRO A 25 16.08 24.37 5.90
C PRO A 25 14.68 24.37 5.25
N GLU A 26 14.18 25.54 4.85
CA GLU A 26 12.88 25.72 4.18
C GLU A 26 12.84 25.23 2.72
N SER A 27 13.98 24.94 2.10
CA SER A 27 14.05 24.48 0.71
C SER A 27 14.11 22.95 0.54
N ARG A 28 14.08 22.17 1.62
CA ARG A 28 14.02 20.70 1.49
C ARG A 28 12.60 20.30 1.12
N PRO A 29 12.39 19.59 -0.02
CA PRO A 29 11.06 19.08 -0.35
C PRO A 29 10.53 18.23 0.81
N VAL A 30 9.31 18.51 1.25
CA VAL A 30 8.63 17.67 2.25
C VAL A 30 8.56 16.25 1.67
N PRO A 31 9.02 15.22 2.39
CA PRO A 31 8.93 13.85 1.90
C PRO A 31 7.48 13.50 1.61
N ILE A 32 7.21 13.01 0.41
CA ILE A 32 5.86 12.51 0.06
C ILE A 32 5.65 11.21 0.83
N ARG A 33 4.51 11.11 1.50
CA ARG A 33 4.12 9.93 2.28
C ARG A 33 2.91 9.25 1.65
N LEU A 34 2.93 7.91 1.67
CA LEU A 34 1.80 7.07 1.31
C LEU A 34 1.41 6.23 2.53
N HIS A 35 0.25 6.55 3.10
CA HIS A 35 -0.35 5.80 4.19
C HIS A 35 -1.21 4.67 3.62
N LEU A 36 -1.03 3.44 4.11
CA LEU A 36 -1.80 2.26 3.72
C LEU A 36 -2.79 1.92 4.83
N VAL A 37 -4.07 1.84 4.48
CA VAL A 37 -5.18 1.55 5.40
C VAL A 37 -5.93 0.33 4.89
N GLY A 38 -6.04 -0.72 5.71
CA GLY A 38 -6.67 -1.95 5.27
C GLY A 38 -6.66 -3.07 6.31
N ASP A 39 -6.86 -4.27 5.81
CA ASP A 39 -6.98 -5.48 6.60
C ASP A 39 -5.71 -6.37 6.60
N SER A 40 -5.89 -7.66 6.92
CA SER A 40 -4.80 -8.64 7.00
C SER A 40 -4.08 -8.87 5.67
N THR A 41 -4.73 -8.67 4.54
CA THR A 41 -4.12 -8.89 3.23
C THR A 41 -3.08 -7.84 2.87
N MET A 42 -3.18 -6.65 3.49
CA MET A 42 -2.27 -5.52 3.29
C MET A 42 -1.26 -5.33 4.45
N SER A 43 -1.59 -5.79 5.67
CA SER A 43 -0.85 -5.47 6.90
C SER A 43 0.56 -6.07 6.95
N VAL A 44 1.46 -5.40 7.68
CA VAL A 44 2.77 -5.96 8.07
C VAL A 44 2.56 -7.16 8.99
N LYS A 45 3.32 -8.24 8.77
CA LYS A 45 3.27 -9.46 9.57
C LYS A 45 4.44 -9.56 10.53
N ALA A 46 4.15 -9.77 11.81
CA ALA A 46 5.17 -10.10 12.79
C ALA A 46 5.88 -11.42 12.44
N ASN A 47 7.13 -11.56 12.85
CA ASN A 47 7.98 -12.72 12.52
C ASN A 47 7.32 -14.10 12.78
N PRO A 48 6.54 -14.34 13.87
CA PRO A 48 5.87 -15.63 14.05
C PRO A 48 4.81 -15.96 12.98
N ALA A 49 4.38 -14.98 12.17
CA ALA A 49 3.38 -15.19 11.13
C ALA A 49 3.94 -15.80 9.83
N TYR A 50 5.27 -15.94 9.72
CA TYR A 50 5.89 -16.51 8.52
C TYR A 50 5.29 -17.90 8.18
N PRO A 51 4.93 -18.19 6.89
CA PRO A 51 5.28 -17.45 5.66
C PRO A 51 4.25 -16.38 5.24
N GLU A 52 3.23 -16.10 6.04
CA GLU A 52 2.20 -15.11 5.72
C GLU A 52 2.79 -13.70 5.58
N ARG A 53 2.43 -12.97 4.50
CA ARG A 53 2.79 -11.58 4.24
C ARG A 53 1.60 -10.77 3.75
N GLY A 54 1.55 -9.50 4.11
CA GLY A 54 0.64 -8.56 3.50
C GLY A 54 1.27 -7.88 2.29
N TRP A 55 0.48 -7.58 1.26
CA TRP A 55 1.04 -6.96 0.05
C TRP A 55 1.56 -5.53 0.30
N GLY A 56 0.96 -4.81 1.26
CA GLY A 56 1.44 -3.48 1.68
C GLY A 56 2.79 -3.54 2.41
N GLU A 57 3.15 -4.69 3.02
CA GLU A 57 4.48 -4.93 3.58
C GLU A 57 5.54 -5.01 2.49
N LEU A 58 5.17 -5.53 1.32
CA LEU A 58 6.09 -5.73 0.19
C LEU A 58 6.16 -4.51 -0.74
N LEU A 59 5.21 -3.59 -0.65
CA LEU A 59 5.14 -2.43 -1.54
C LEU A 59 6.43 -1.56 -1.53
N PRO A 60 7.10 -1.32 -0.38
CA PRO A 60 8.37 -0.56 -0.38
C PRO A 60 9.46 -1.14 -1.29
N ALA A 61 9.46 -2.47 -1.54
CA ALA A 61 10.43 -3.09 -2.44
C ALA A 61 10.25 -2.70 -3.93
N PHE A 62 9.12 -2.10 -4.28
CA PHE A 62 8.78 -1.66 -5.63
C PHE A 62 8.87 -0.14 -5.81
N MET A 63 9.09 0.61 -4.72
CA MET A 63 9.04 2.06 -4.70
C MET A 63 10.40 2.67 -4.35
N LEU A 64 10.70 3.81 -4.95
CA LEU A 64 11.90 4.58 -4.66
C LEU A 64 11.88 5.09 -3.21
N PRO A 65 13.04 5.21 -2.55
CA PRO A 65 13.13 5.59 -1.12
C PRO A 65 12.71 7.05 -0.84
N GLN A 66 12.48 7.87 -1.87
CA GLN A 66 11.92 9.21 -1.75
C GLN A 66 10.43 9.21 -1.38
N LEU A 67 9.73 8.10 -1.58
CA LEU A 67 8.38 7.89 -1.09
C LEU A 67 8.41 7.13 0.24
N THR A 68 7.99 7.75 1.31
CA THR A 68 7.84 7.08 2.61
C THR A 68 6.50 6.34 2.65
N ILE A 69 6.52 5.03 2.88
CA ILE A 69 5.30 4.21 3.02
C ILE A 69 5.07 3.89 4.49
N ILE A 70 3.88 4.23 5.01
CA ILE A 70 3.47 3.99 6.39
C ILE A 70 2.26 3.07 6.37
N ASN A 71 2.40 1.87 6.94
CA ASN A 71 1.35 0.85 6.87
C ASN A 71 0.57 0.74 8.19
N HIS A 72 -0.67 1.24 8.19
CA HIS A 72 -1.62 1.20 9.31
C HIS A 72 -2.57 -0.01 9.22
N ALA A 73 -2.51 -0.79 8.14
CA ALA A 73 -3.39 -1.95 7.97
C ALA A 73 -3.23 -2.96 9.12
N ALA A 74 -4.33 -3.57 9.52
CA ALA A 74 -4.35 -4.46 10.68
C ALA A 74 -5.20 -5.72 10.44
N ASN A 75 -4.72 -6.86 10.94
CA ASN A 75 -5.39 -8.15 10.78
C ASN A 75 -6.83 -8.12 11.34
N GLY A 76 -7.80 -8.64 10.57
CA GLY A 76 -9.18 -8.79 11.00
C GLY A 76 -9.99 -7.49 11.05
N ARG A 77 -9.47 -6.37 10.53
CA ARG A 77 -10.17 -5.08 10.53
C ARG A 77 -11.03 -4.92 9.29
N SER A 78 -12.27 -4.52 9.53
CA SER A 78 -13.20 -3.97 8.55
C SER A 78 -13.20 -2.45 8.63
N THR A 79 -13.90 -1.77 7.74
CA THR A 79 -14.12 -0.31 7.82
C THR A 79 -14.68 0.08 9.19
N ARG A 80 -15.76 -0.58 9.64
CA ARG A 80 -16.41 -0.36 10.95
C ARG A 80 -15.45 -0.56 12.10
N ARG A 81 -14.73 -1.68 12.11
CA ARG A 81 -13.84 -2.02 13.23
C ARG A 81 -12.62 -1.11 13.30
N PHE A 82 -12.11 -0.67 12.15
CA PHE A 82 -11.01 0.29 12.08
C PHE A 82 -11.37 1.64 12.73
N VAL A 83 -12.60 2.10 12.51
CA VAL A 83 -13.15 3.31 13.19
C VAL A 83 -13.35 3.06 14.68
N ASN A 84 -14.05 1.99 15.03
CA ASN A 84 -14.44 1.73 16.43
C ASN A 84 -13.25 1.50 17.37
N GLU A 85 -12.11 1.03 16.85
CA GLU A 85 -10.86 0.86 17.62
C GLU A 85 -10.02 2.16 17.69
N GLY A 86 -10.51 3.28 17.18
CA GLY A 86 -9.77 4.55 17.18
C GLY A 86 -8.59 4.62 16.19
N ARG A 87 -8.41 3.60 15.35
CA ARG A 87 -7.31 3.54 14.35
C ARG A 87 -7.44 4.60 13.28
N TRP A 88 -8.69 4.92 12.90
CA TRP A 88 -8.97 5.97 11.95
C TRP A 88 -8.55 7.35 12.48
N GLN A 89 -8.91 7.66 13.73
CA GLN A 89 -8.53 8.92 14.38
C GLN A 89 -7.01 9.03 14.56
N LEU A 90 -6.34 7.92 14.89
CA LEU A 90 -4.89 7.90 14.99
C LEU A 90 -4.24 8.23 13.64
N LEU A 91 -4.69 7.60 12.54
CA LEU A 91 -4.23 7.94 11.19
C LEU A 91 -4.41 9.43 10.90
N LEU A 92 -5.61 9.98 11.13
CA LEU A 92 -5.90 11.40 10.85
C LEU A 92 -4.97 12.35 11.61
N SER A 93 -4.57 11.99 12.83
CA SER A 93 -3.64 12.78 13.64
C SER A 93 -2.20 12.77 13.10
N GLU A 94 -1.85 11.81 12.26
CA GLU A 94 -0.51 11.66 11.66
C GLU A 94 -0.42 12.30 10.25
N LEU A 95 -1.56 12.63 9.62
CA LEU A 95 -1.57 13.18 8.27
C LEU A 95 -1.01 14.60 8.19
N SER A 96 -0.33 14.87 7.09
CA SER A 96 0.05 16.20 6.68
C SER A 96 -0.53 16.52 5.29
N ALA A 97 -0.65 17.80 4.99
CA ALA A 97 -1.07 18.23 3.66
C ALA A 97 -0.17 17.64 2.57
N GLY A 98 -0.78 17.10 1.51
CA GLY A 98 -0.09 16.45 0.40
C GLY A 98 0.22 14.97 0.59
N ASP A 99 -0.04 14.37 1.77
CA ASP A 99 0.07 12.93 1.95
C ASP A 99 -0.97 12.16 1.12
N TYR A 100 -0.62 10.98 0.68
CA TYR A 100 -1.54 10.04 0.06
C TYR A 100 -2.04 9.01 1.07
N VAL A 101 -3.32 8.65 0.98
CA VAL A 101 -3.91 7.58 1.82
C VAL A 101 -4.60 6.56 0.93
N LEU A 102 -4.05 5.36 0.83
CA LEU A 102 -4.63 4.24 0.09
C LEU A 102 -5.47 3.36 1.00
N ILE A 103 -6.75 3.23 0.69
CA ILE A 103 -7.74 2.49 1.47
C ILE A 103 -8.16 1.22 0.74
N GLN A 104 -8.04 0.06 1.42
CA GLN A 104 -8.50 -1.25 0.92
C GLN A 104 -9.15 -2.07 2.03
N PHE A 105 -10.45 -2.27 1.98
CA PHE A 105 -11.23 -3.11 2.87
C PHE A 105 -12.19 -4.01 2.09
N GLY A 106 -12.93 -4.90 2.80
CA GLY A 106 -13.97 -5.77 2.26
C GLY A 106 -13.95 -7.18 2.85
N HIS A 107 -12.77 -7.81 3.01
CA HIS A 107 -12.66 -9.19 3.51
C HIS A 107 -13.27 -9.42 4.88
N ASN A 108 -13.28 -8.41 5.74
CA ASN A 108 -13.89 -8.49 7.06
C ASN A 108 -15.27 -7.83 7.10
N ASP A 109 -15.52 -6.88 6.22
CA ASP A 109 -16.81 -6.19 6.09
C ASP A 109 -17.93 -7.14 5.68
N GLN A 110 -17.64 -8.16 4.87
CA GLN A 110 -18.62 -9.18 4.45
C GLN A 110 -19.02 -10.20 5.55
N LYS A 111 -18.42 -10.14 6.75
CA LYS A 111 -18.68 -11.11 7.81
C LYS A 111 -20.00 -10.84 8.55
N ILE A 112 -21.11 -11.15 7.90
CA ILE A 112 -22.48 -10.85 8.38
C ILE A 112 -22.78 -11.43 9.78
N ALA A 113 -22.12 -12.54 10.15
CA ALA A 113 -22.28 -13.15 11.47
C ALA A 113 -21.53 -12.38 12.60
N ASP A 114 -20.71 -11.39 12.25
CA ASP A 114 -19.95 -10.58 13.21
C ASP A 114 -20.34 -9.10 13.06
N PRO A 115 -21.33 -8.62 13.85
CA PRO A 115 -21.82 -7.24 13.74
C PRO A 115 -20.76 -6.18 14.09
N THR A 116 -19.68 -6.57 14.78
CA THR A 116 -18.57 -5.66 15.09
C THR A 116 -17.69 -5.37 13.86
N ARG A 117 -17.78 -6.21 12.82
CA ARG A 117 -17.04 -6.09 11.57
C ARG A 117 -17.94 -5.82 10.38
N TYR A 118 -19.13 -6.40 10.38
CA TYR A 118 -20.03 -6.34 9.23
C TYR A 118 -20.34 -4.89 8.82
N ALA A 119 -20.20 -4.60 7.54
CA ALA A 119 -20.69 -3.38 6.91
C ALA A 119 -21.27 -3.77 5.53
N ALA A 120 -22.57 -3.60 5.35
CA ALA A 120 -23.28 -4.01 4.15
C ALA A 120 -22.76 -3.25 2.92
N PRO A 121 -22.51 -3.92 1.78
CA PRO A 121 -21.96 -3.28 0.58
C PRO A 121 -22.91 -2.28 -0.07
N GLU A 122 -24.22 -2.36 0.21
CA GLU A 122 -25.24 -1.46 -0.31
C GLU A 122 -25.42 -0.18 0.52
N SER A 123 -24.93 -0.16 1.78
CA SER A 123 -25.22 0.92 2.74
C SER A 123 -24.02 1.35 3.57
N ASP A 124 -23.69 0.59 4.62
CA ASP A 124 -22.69 0.99 5.63
C ASP A 124 -21.27 1.07 5.03
N TYR A 125 -20.88 0.09 4.23
CA TYR A 125 -19.54 0.05 3.66
C TYR A 125 -19.23 1.28 2.78
N PRO A 126 -20.06 1.64 1.79
CA PRO A 126 -19.83 2.86 1.02
C PRO A 126 -19.97 4.14 1.86
N ALA A 127 -20.79 4.13 2.92
CA ALA A 127 -20.87 5.27 3.84
C ALA A 127 -19.53 5.50 4.57
N PHE A 128 -18.89 4.44 5.06
CA PHE A 128 -17.54 4.54 5.64
C PHE A 128 -16.50 5.06 4.64
N LEU A 129 -16.54 4.57 3.39
CA LEU A 129 -15.61 5.03 2.36
C LEU A 129 -15.79 6.52 2.06
N ARG A 130 -17.04 7.02 1.97
CA ARG A 130 -17.33 8.46 1.78
C ARG A 130 -16.78 9.29 2.94
N GLN A 131 -17.01 8.81 4.17
CA GLN A 131 -16.50 9.47 5.38
C GLN A 131 -14.97 9.53 5.36
N PHE A 132 -14.30 8.42 5.03
CA PHE A 132 -12.84 8.37 4.94
C PHE A 132 -12.29 9.36 3.91
N VAL A 133 -12.90 9.43 2.74
CA VAL A 133 -12.51 10.39 1.69
C VAL A 133 -12.68 11.84 2.16
N ALA A 134 -13.80 12.14 2.82
CA ALA A 134 -14.08 13.48 3.34
C ALA A 134 -13.07 13.89 4.42
N ASP A 135 -12.79 13.00 5.38
CA ASP A 135 -11.86 13.25 6.48
C ASP A 135 -10.43 13.46 5.98
N ILE A 136 -9.96 12.65 5.01
CA ILE A 136 -8.64 12.80 4.40
C ILE A 136 -8.52 14.16 3.70
N ARG A 137 -9.53 14.54 2.92
CA ARG A 137 -9.56 15.84 2.23
C ARG A 137 -9.57 17.02 3.20
N ALA A 138 -10.24 16.88 4.35
CA ALA A 138 -10.24 17.90 5.40
C ALA A 138 -8.84 18.15 5.99
N GLN A 139 -7.93 17.17 5.91
CA GLN A 139 -6.51 17.31 6.27
C GLN A 139 -5.63 17.80 5.09
N ASN A 140 -6.22 18.18 3.96
CA ASN A 140 -5.52 18.50 2.72
C ASN A 140 -4.64 17.34 2.19
N ALA A 141 -4.97 16.09 2.55
CA ALA A 141 -4.36 14.88 2.05
C ALA A 141 -5.16 14.31 0.86
N ILE A 142 -4.60 13.36 0.14
CA ILE A 142 -5.10 12.85 -1.13
C ILE A 142 -5.58 11.40 -0.92
N PRO A 143 -6.90 11.14 -0.98
CA PRO A 143 -7.44 9.79 -0.86
C PRO A 143 -7.24 8.98 -2.14
N LEU A 144 -6.97 7.68 -1.98
CA LEU A 144 -6.92 6.66 -3.03
C LEU A 144 -7.75 5.47 -2.58
N LEU A 145 -8.56 4.89 -3.46
CA LEU A 145 -9.38 3.72 -3.16
C LEU A 145 -8.91 2.51 -3.96
N ALA A 146 -8.80 1.37 -3.29
CA ALA A 146 -8.56 0.09 -3.93
C ALA A 146 -9.64 -0.92 -3.53
N SER A 147 -10.08 -1.74 -4.48
CA SER A 147 -10.91 -2.90 -4.15
C SER A 147 -10.13 -3.94 -3.37
N SER A 148 -10.83 -4.78 -2.59
CA SER A 148 -10.25 -5.98 -1.97
C SER A 148 -9.59 -6.86 -3.03
N ILE A 149 -8.54 -7.58 -2.67
CA ILE A 149 -8.01 -8.64 -3.54
C ILE A 149 -8.93 -9.86 -3.56
N CYS A 150 -8.84 -10.65 -4.62
CA CYS A 150 -9.63 -11.88 -4.79
C CYS A 150 -9.16 -12.97 -3.82
N ARG A 151 -10.10 -13.78 -3.30
CA ARG A 151 -9.79 -15.04 -2.65
C ARG A 151 -9.61 -16.14 -3.67
N ARG A 152 -8.85 -17.17 -3.29
CA ARG A 152 -8.64 -18.38 -4.09
C ARG A 152 -9.76 -19.40 -3.81
N ASN A 153 -11.01 -18.98 -3.86
CA ASN A 153 -12.16 -19.84 -3.64
C ASN A 153 -12.65 -20.41 -4.97
N PHE A 154 -12.45 -21.71 -5.19
CA PHE A 154 -13.00 -22.43 -6.34
C PHE A 154 -14.17 -23.30 -5.89
N ASN A 155 -15.21 -23.41 -6.71
CA ASN A 155 -16.28 -24.37 -6.52
C ASN A 155 -15.85 -25.79 -6.95
N SER A 156 -16.77 -26.76 -6.82
CA SER A 156 -16.54 -28.18 -7.21
C SER A 156 -16.19 -28.33 -8.69
N ASP A 157 -16.62 -27.43 -9.54
CA ASP A 157 -16.42 -27.48 -11.00
C ASP A 157 -15.11 -26.76 -11.42
N GLY A 158 -14.32 -26.29 -10.43
CA GLY A 158 -13.08 -25.58 -10.67
C GLY A 158 -13.25 -24.13 -11.14
N VAL A 159 -14.43 -23.54 -10.94
CA VAL A 159 -14.72 -22.13 -11.27
C VAL A 159 -14.43 -21.25 -10.06
N LEU A 160 -13.71 -20.16 -10.26
CA LEU A 160 -13.39 -19.20 -9.21
C LEU A 160 -14.65 -18.44 -8.75
N ILE A 161 -14.90 -18.44 -7.44
CA ILE A 161 -15.98 -17.68 -6.82
C ILE A 161 -15.46 -16.27 -6.49
N ARG A 162 -16.03 -15.24 -7.12
CA ARG A 162 -15.68 -13.84 -6.89
C ARG A 162 -16.55 -13.24 -5.77
N ASP A 163 -16.37 -13.73 -4.54
CA ASP A 163 -17.21 -13.48 -3.37
C ASP A 163 -17.14 -12.04 -2.79
N LEU A 164 -16.25 -11.20 -3.31
CA LEU A 164 -16.09 -9.78 -2.90
C LEU A 164 -16.54 -8.79 -3.96
N THR A 165 -17.23 -9.25 -5.03
CA THR A 165 -17.63 -8.39 -6.16
C THR A 165 -18.47 -7.20 -5.72
N ALA A 166 -19.47 -7.40 -4.84
CA ALA A 166 -20.32 -6.33 -4.36
C ALA A 166 -19.52 -5.22 -3.63
N TYR A 167 -18.49 -5.60 -2.86
CA TYR A 167 -17.60 -4.64 -2.18
C TYR A 167 -16.69 -3.89 -3.16
N ALA A 168 -16.19 -4.57 -4.19
CA ALA A 168 -15.38 -3.93 -5.23
C ALA A 168 -16.20 -2.94 -6.05
N GLU A 169 -17.43 -3.29 -6.41
CA GLU A 169 -18.38 -2.43 -7.12
C GLU A 169 -18.75 -1.20 -6.26
N ALA A 170 -19.07 -1.41 -4.97
CA ALA A 170 -19.33 -0.31 -4.06
C ALA A 170 -18.14 0.65 -3.93
N THR A 171 -16.91 0.11 -3.86
CA THR A 171 -15.68 0.94 -3.83
C THR A 171 -15.52 1.74 -5.12
N ALA A 172 -15.73 1.10 -6.28
CA ALA A 172 -15.64 1.76 -7.59
C ALA A 172 -16.68 2.88 -7.73
N GLN A 173 -17.91 2.62 -7.26
CA GLN A 173 -18.99 3.60 -7.29
C GLN A 173 -18.66 4.85 -6.45
N VAL A 174 -18.15 4.67 -5.23
CA VAL A 174 -17.74 5.79 -4.37
C VAL A 174 -16.55 6.54 -5.00
N ALA A 175 -15.63 5.84 -5.64
CA ALA A 175 -14.50 6.48 -6.32
C ALA A 175 -14.96 7.37 -7.49
N ILE A 176 -15.93 6.91 -8.28
CA ILE A 176 -16.54 7.68 -9.38
C ILE A 176 -17.30 8.89 -8.80
N GLU A 177 -18.16 8.67 -7.81
CA GLU A 177 -18.97 9.70 -7.16
C GLU A 177 -18.12 10.85 -6.63
N LEU A 178 -17.00 10.53 -6.00
CA LEU A 178 -16.13 11.49 -5.33
C LEU A 178 -14.90 11.90 -6.14
N ALA A 179 -14.77 11.46 -7.40
CA ALA A 179 -13.60 11.71 -8.26
C ALA A 179 -12.27 11.36 -7.54
N VAL A 180 -12.18 10.13 -7.00
CA VAL A 180 -11.00 9.56 -6.35
C VAL A 180 -10.36 8.53 -7.27
N SER A 181 -9.03 8.48 -7.31
CA SER A 181 -8.31 7.43 -8.04
C SER A 181 -8.67 6.04 -7.50
N PHE A 182 -9.07 5.13 -8.40
CA PHE A 182 -9.49 3.78 -8.06
C PHE A 182 -8.56 2.73 -8.67
N PHE A 183 -8.16 1.76 -7.82
CA PHE A 183 -7.31 0.64 -8.19
C PHE A 183 -8.10 -0.67 -8.06
N ASN A 184 -8.52 -1.23 -9.20
CA ASN A 184 -9.30 -2.47 -9.22
C ASN A 184 -8.40 -3.71 -9.02
N LEU A 185 -7.92 -3.89 -7.79
CA LEU A 185 -7.07 -5.03 -7.42
C LEU A 185 -7.85 -6.35 -7.43
N GLN A 186 -9.18 -6.31 -7.21
CA GLN A 186 -10.01 -7.51 -7.29
C GLN A 186 -10.00 -8.09 -8.69
N GLN A 187 -10.29 -7.27 -9.70
CA GLN A 187 -10.31 -7.74 -11.08
C GLN A 187 -8.97 -8.36 -11.47
N GLN A 188 -7.86 -7.64 -11.21
CA GLN A 188 -6.52 -8.10 -11.57
C GLN A 188 -6.13 -9.40 -10.86
N SER A 189 -6.43 -9.51 -9.56
CA SER A 189 -6.11 -10.71 -8.79
C SER A 189 -7.02 -11.89 -9.12
N CYS A 190 -8.32 -11.66 -9.36
CA CYS A 190 -9.22 -12.73 -9.80
C CYS A 190 -8.79 -13.27 -11.18
N ASP A 191 -8.54 -12.42 -12.15
CA ASP A 191 -8.10 -12.83 -13.49
C ASP A 191 -6.78 -13.61 -13.43
N PHE A 192 -5.86 -13.17 -12.57
CA PHE A 192 -4.61 -13.89 -12.33
C PHE A 192 -4.84 -15.28 -11.75
N ILE A 193 -5.71 -15.41 -10.74
CA ILE A 193 -6.03 -16.69 -10.09
C ILE A 193 -6.74 -17.63 -11.07
N GLU A 194 -7.70 -17.13 -11.84
CA GLU A 194 -8.42 -17.91 -12.88
C GLU A 194 -7.46 -18.42 -13.94
N ASN A 195 -6.60 -17.56 -14.47
CA ASN A 195 -5.61 -17.93 -15.50
C ASN A 195 -4.57 -18.95 -14.98
N ALA A 196 -4.17 -18.84 -13.71
CA ALA A 196 -3.27 -19.81 -13.08
C ALA A 196 -3.96 -21.15 -12.74
N GLY A 197 -5.26 -21.12 -12.57
CA GLY A 197 -6.07 -22.27 -12.16
C GLY A 197 -5.80 -22.72 -10.72
N LEU A 198 -6.48 -23.80 -10.32
CA LEU A 198 -6.44 -24.32 -8.95
C LEU A 198 -5.01 -24.66 -8.48
N ALA A 199 -4.24 -25.36 -9.30
CA ALA A 199 -2.88 -25.77 -8.94
C ALA A 199 -1.89 -24.60 -9.04
N GLY A 200 -1.91 -23.84 -10.14
CA GLY A 200 -0.96 -22.76 -10.39
C GLY A 200 -1.12 -21.56 -9.46
N SER A 201 -2.31 -21.35 -8.90
CA SER A 201 -2.55 -20.27 -7.92
C SER A 201 -2.17 -20.66 -6.48
N GLN A 202 -1.99 -21.93 -6.18
CA GLN A 202 -1.69 -22.42 -4.82
C GLN A 202 -0.48 -21.76 -4.16
N PRO A 203 0.67 -21.58 -4.81
CA PRO A 203 1.87 -21.01 -4.18
C PRO A 203 1.73 -19.56 -3.69
N TYR A 204 0.72 -18.84 -4.15
CA TYR A 204 0.48 -17.42 -3.80
C TYR A 204 -0.32 -17.26 -2.50
N PHE A 205 -0.91 -18.34 -1.97
CA PHE A 205 -1.75 -18.36 -0.77
C PHE A 205 -1.16 -19.26 0.31
N ILE A 206 -1.68 -19.15 1.55
CA ILE A 206 -1.21 -19.97 2.68
C ILE A 206 -1.77 -21.39 2.56
N GLN A 207 -1.32 -22.10 1.52
CA GLN A 207 -1.58 -23.51 1.26
C GLN A 207 -0.33 -24.30 1.66
N ILE A 208 -0.27 -24.77 2.90
CA ILE A 208 0.95 -25.24 3.56
C ILE A 208 0.75 -26.69 3.98
N PRO A 209 1.66 -27.61 3.60
CA PRO A 209 1.71 -28.96 4.18
C PRO A 209 1.95 -28.92 5.69
N ALA A 210 1.49 -29.97 6.40
CA ALA A 210 1.82 -30.16 7.80
C ALA A 210 3.34 -30.20 8.01
N ASP A 211 3.79 -29.86 9.21
CA ASP A 211 5.19 -29.95 9.69
C ASP A 211 6.20 -29.08 8.94
N LEU A 212 5.75 -28.20 8.00
CA LEU A 212 6.66 -27.33 7.25
C LEU A 212 7.01 -26.03 7.98
N TYR A 213 6.05 -25.45 8.71
CA TYR A 213 6.23 -24.20 9.43
C TYR A 213 5.73 -24.30 10.86
N ARG A 214 6.50 -23.78 11.80
CA ARG A 214 6.18 -23.79 13.23
C ARG A 214 4.81 -23.19 13.57
N LYS A 215 4.37 -22.17 12.81
CA LYS A 215 3.04 -21.55 12.99
C LYS A 215 1.90 -22.47 12.52
N PHE A 216 2.18 -23.37 11.61
CA PHE A 216 1.20 -24.25 10.96
C PHE A 216 1.61 -25.71 11.11
N PRO A 217 1.63 -26.27 12.35
CA PRO A 217 2.08 -27.65 12.57
C PRO A 217 1.19 -28.66 11.82
N ASP A 218 -0.13 -28.39 11.73
CA ASP A 218 -1.09 -29.23 11.02
C ASP A 218 -1.29 -28.82 9.54
N GLY A 219 -0.43 -27.92 9.05
CA GLY A 219 -0.60 -27.31 7.72
C GLY A 219 -1.64 -26.20 7.70
N SER A 220 -1.99 -25.75 6.50
CA SER A 220 -3.03 -24.72 6.27
C SER A 220 -3.61 -24.84 4.87
N THR A 221 -4.90 -24.54 4.72
CA THR A 221 -5.62 -24.44 3.43
C THR A 221 -6.28 -23.05 3.29
N ASP A 222 -5.60 -22.00 3.73
CA ASP A 222 -6.11 -20.64 3.72
C ASP A 222 -6.06 -20.04 2.30
N ASN A 223 -7.24 -19.76 1.77
CA ASN A 223 -7.46 -19.19 0.44
C ASN A 223 -7.53 -17.65 0.43
N THR A 224 -7.25 -17.00 1.54
CA THR A 224 -7.35 -15.53 1.71
C THR A 224 -5.99 -14.86 1.90
N HIS A 225 -5.17 -15.43 2.81
CA HIS A 225 -3.90 -14.83 3.17
C HIS A 225 -2.77 -15.26 2.23
N LEU A 226 -1.84 -14.33 2.02
CA LEU A 226 -0.82 -14.43 0.98
C LEU A 226 0.51 -14.94 1.53
N THR A 227 1.23 -15.70 0.72
CA THR A 227 2.66 -15.94 0.88
C THR A 227 3.45 -14.70 0.46
N LEU A 228 4.78 -14.73 0.65
CA LEU A 228 5.69 -13.70 0.09
C LEU A 228 5.47 -13.50 -1.42
N GLN A 229 5.34 -14.60 -2.15
CA GLN A 229 5.12 -14.58 -3.61
C GLN A 229 3.77 -13.97 -3.97
N GLY A 230 2.72 -14.29 -3.23
CA GLY A 230 1.38 -13.70 -3.42
C GLY A 230 1.37 -12.21 -3.10
N ALA A 231 1.95 -11.81 -1.98
CA ALA A 231 2.03 -10.40 -1.56
C ALA A 231 2.82 -9.55 -2.58
N ALA A 232 3.95 -10.06 -3.08
CA ALA A 232 4.72 -9.40 -4.13
C ALA A 232 3.93 -9.26 -5.44
N LYS A 233 3.14 -10.29 -5.81
CA LYS A 233 2.29 -10.25 -7.01
C LYS A 233 1.21 -9.15 -6.92
N ILE A 234 0.57 -9.00 -5.77
CA ILE A 234 -0.44 -7.94 -5.58
C ILE A 234 0.22 -6.55 -5.59
N ALA A 235 1.38 -6.38 -4.93
CA ALA A 235 2.14 -5.14 -5.00
C ALA A 235 2.51 -4.76 -6.45
N GLN A 236 2.91 -5.75 -7.28
CA GLN A 236 3.13 -5.55 -8.71
C GLN A 236 1.88 -5.07 -9.46
N PHE A 237 0.69 -5.60 -9.14
CA PHE A 237 -0.54 -5.13 -9.76
C PHE A 237 -0.78 -3.65 -9.42
N PHE A 238 -0.64 -3.26 -8.17
CA PHE A 238 -0.80 -1.87 -7.76
C PHE A 238 0.17 -0.93 -8.49
N VAL A 239 1.47 -1.24 -8.53
CA VAL A 239 2.44 -0.35 -9.19
C VAL A 239 2.27 -0.28 -10.71
N ARG A 240 1.86 -1.38 -11.36
CA ARG A 240 1.50 -1.38 -12.78
C ARG A 240 0.29 -0.49 -13.04
N GLU A 241 -0.69 -0.54 -12.14
CA GLU A 241 -1.91 0.27 -12.26
C GLU A 241 -1.62 1.77 -12.05
N LEU A 242 -0.74 2.13 -11.10
CA LEU A 242 -0.23 3.50 -10.97
C LEU A 242 0.32 4.03 -12.30
N LYS A 243 1.08 3.21 -13.02
CA LYS A 243 1.63 3.61 -14.32
C LYS A 243 0.60 3.65 -15.43
N ARG A 244 -0.28 2.66 -15.50
CA ARG A 244 -1.35 2.63 -16.50
C ARG A 244 -2.24 3.88 -16.40
N GLN A 245 -2.49 4.34 -15.18
CA GLN A 245 -3.27 5.55 -14.90
C GLN A 245 -2.45 6.85 -15.00
N GLN A 246 -1.14 6.77 -15.27
CA GLN A 246 -0.24 7.93 -15.22
C GLN A 246 -0.35 8.70 -13.90
N HIS A 247 -0.60 7.98 -12.80
CA HIS A 247 -0.78 8.56 -11.48
C HIS A 247 0.53 9.22 -10.99
N PRO A 248 0.50 10.36 -10.26
CA PRO A 248 1.73 11.02 -9.77
C PRO A 248 2.68 10.09 -9.00
N LEU A 249 2.16 9.14 -8.22
CA LEU A 249 2.98 8.14 -7.52
C LEU A 249 3.73 7.19 -8.46
N ALA A 250 3.39 7.12 -9.75
CA ALA A 250 4.12 6.31 -10.73
C ALA A 250 5.59 6.77 -10.88
N GLY A 251 5.86 8.05 -10.63
CA GLY A 251 7.22 8.59 -10.66
C GLY A 251 8.15 8.02 -9.58
N TYR A 252 7.58 7.37 -8.55
CA TYR A 252 8.30 6.73 -7.46
C TYR A 252 8.44 5.21 -7.62
N VAL A 253 7.99 4.62 -8.71
CA VAL A 253 8.18 3.19 -8.99
C VAL A 253 9.56 2.96 -9.60
N TYR A 254 10.31 1.93 -9.16
CA TYR A 254 11.58 1.54 -9.77
C TYR A 254 11.39 1.26 -11.26
N ARG A 255 12.33 1.76 -12.10
CA ARG A 255 12.24 1.64 -13.58
C ARG A 255 12.37 0.20 -14.06
N GLU A 256 13.18 -0.59 -13.36
CA GLU A 256 13.49 -1.99 -13.70
C GLU A 256 12.31 -2.94 -13.46
N LEU A 257 11.26 -2.49 -12.77
CA LEU A 257 10.08 -3.29 -12.42
C LEU A 257 8.90 -3.06 -13.38
N LEU A 258 9.19 -2.47 -14.48
CA LEU A 258 8.24 -2.01 -15.47
C LEU A 258 8.46 -2.71 -16.80
#